data_87f9ef9f9c72bf5f70b1b89e7a69c5b7
#
_entry.id   87f9ef9f9c72bf5f70b1b89e7a69c5b7
#
_cell.length_a   1.000
_cell.length_b   1.000
_cell.length_c   1.000
_cell.angle_alpha   90.00
_cell.angle_beta   90.00
_cell.angle_gamma   90.00
#
_symmetry.space_group_name_H-M   'P 1'
#
loop_
_entity.id
_entity.type
_entity.pdbx_description
1 polymer ?
#
loop_
_entity_poly.entity_id
_entity_poly.type
_entity_poly.pdbx_seq_one_letter_code
_entity_poly.pdbx_strand_id
1 'polypeptide(L)'
;MLDLAAGGQGTLACDTPVGPSDQYRWNGTCNQDIPKARALLAEAGYPSGIDLEIPVSTVEGAWPAMAEVFQQQVAAAGIRVKIVQVPSDGYFNEIWMKRPVSMTRWNQRPADSALNEIYRTGATWNESFYKDAKFDAMVDDARKELNFEKRKAKYQLAQEYLWENSGTLVGFHATLNVATTARVKNLDAVENFTIRWNRITVD
;
A
#
# COMPACT_ATOMS: atom_id res chain seq x y z
N MET A 1 3.79 -13.66 0.70
CA MET A 1 4.02 -12.46 1.52
C MET A 1 3.10 -12.40 2.75
N LEU A 2 1.77 -12.48 2.61
CA LEU A 2 0.83 -12.37 3.74
C LEU A 2 1.13 -13.37 4.87
N ASP A 3 1.30 -14.66 4.54
CA ASP A 3 1.57 -15.69 5.55
C ASP A 3 2.90 -15.49 6.27
N LEU A 4 3.95 -15.12 5.54
CA LEU A 4 5.30 -15.01 6.08
C LEU A 4 5.56 -13.69 6.82
N ALA A 5 4.96 -12.60 6.37
CA ALA A 5 5.20 -11.27 6.94
C ALA A 5 4.11 -10.82 7.92
N ALA A 6 2.89 -11.35 7.81
CA ALA A 6 1.75 -10.97 8.64
C ALA A 6 1.06 -12.15 9.34
N GLY A 7 1.70 -13.34 9.37
CA GLY A 7 1.13 -14.53 10.01
C GLY A 7 -0.24 -14.94 9.43
N GLY A 8 -0.48 -14.67 8.15
CA GLY A 8 -1.77 -14.91 7.48
C GLY A 8 -2.87 -13.91 7.83
N GLN A 9 -2.58 -12.90 8.63
CA GLN A 9 -3.58 -11.94 9.09
C GLN A 9 -3.64 -10.69 8.20
N GLY A 10 -4.74 -10.56 7.47
CA GLY A 10 -4.94 -9.45 6.55
C GLY A 10 -5.65 -9.88 5.26
N THR A 11 -5.59 -9.00 4.27
CA THR A 11 -6.13 -9.23 2.93
C THR A 11 -5.08 -8.87 1.91
N LEU A 12 -4.86 -9.68 0.87
CA LEU A 12 -3.97 -9.32 -0.22
C LEU A 12 -4.42 -8.00 -0.85
N ALA A 13 -3.50 -7.08 -1.01
CA ALA A 13 -3.81 -5.77 -1.55
C ALA A 13 -3.77 -5.75 -3.09
N CYS A 14 -2.93 -6.57 -3.71
CA CYS A 14 -2.71 -6.57 -5.16
C CYS A 14 -2.33 -5.18 -5.68
N ASP A 15 -1.41 -4.53 -4.98
CA ASP A 15 -0.93 -3.17 -5.22
C ASP A 15 -2.03 -2.09 -5.27
N THR A 16 -3.21 -2.39 -4.68
CA THR A 16 -4.29 -1.42 -4.54
C THR A 16 -4.21 -0.73 -3.18
N PRO A 17 -4.12 0.61 -3.13
CA PRO A 17 -4.00 1.35 -1.86
C PRO A 17 -5.33 1.48 -1.11
N VAL A 18 -6.44 1.18 -1.76
CA VAL A 18 -7.78 1.30 -1.18
C VAL A 18 -8.13 0.05 -0.39
N GLY A 19 -8.46 0.21 0.87
CA GLY A 19 -8.72 -0.89 1.81
C GLY A 19 -9.91 -1.78 1.45
N PRO A 20 -9.96 -3.03 1.97
CA PRO A 20 -10.95 -4.03 1.57
C PRO A 20 -12.40 -3.70 1.91
N SER A 21 -12.63 -2.84 2.90
CA SER A 21 -13.97 -2.41 3.30
C SER A 21 -14.49 -1.17 2.55
N ASP A 22 -13.67 -0.54 1.70
CA ASP A 22 -14.09 0.64 0.96
C ASP A 22 -15.01 0.26 -0.21
N GLN A 23 -16.14 0.97 -0.31
CA GLN A 23 -17.16 0.74 -1.34
C GLN A 23 -16.68 0.98 -2.78
N TYR A 24 -15.62 1.76 -2.95
CA TYR A 24 -15.02 2.08 -4.25
C TYR A 24 -13.80 1.23 -4.59
N ARG A 25 -13.46 0.25 -3.73
CA ARG A 25 -12.32 -0.61 -3.99
C ARG A 25 -12.40 -1.28 -5.35
N TRP A 26 -11.28 -1.24 -6.07
CA TRP A 26 -11.04 -2.08 -7.24
C TRP A 26 -10.45 -3.43 -6.80
N ASN A 27 -11.01 -4.52 -7.31
CA ASN A 27 -10.56 -5.87 -7.01
C ASN A 27 -9.66 -6.38 -8.15
N GLY A 28 -8.43 -5.92 -8.16
CA GLY A 28 -7.42 -6.39 -9.09
C GLY A 28 -6.96 -7.83 -8.80
N THR A 29 -6.22 -8.40 -9.75
CA THR A 29 -5.62 -9.72 -9.63
C THR A 29 -4.15 -9.62 -9.20
N CYS A 30 -3.71 -10.56 -8.36
CA CYS A 30 -2.33 -10.62 -7.86
C CYS A 30 -1.62 -11.89 -8.35
N ASN A 31 -1.67 -12.18 -9.60
CA ASN A 31 -0.95 -13.33 -10.15
C ASN A 31 0.52 -12.97 -10.37
N GLN A 32 1.42 -13.78 -9.81
CA GLN A 32 2.85 -13.64 -10.11
C GLN A 32 3.12 -14.04 -11.56
N ASP A 33 3.79 -13.16 -12.31
CA ASP A 33 4.18 -13.39 -13.70
C ASP A 33 5.65 -13.02 -13.91
N ILE A 34 6.54 -13.96 -13.64
CA ILE A 34 8.00 -13.77 -13.78
C ILE A 34 8.41 -13.50 -15.23
N PRO A 35 7.89 -14.21 -16.26
CA PRO A 35 8.18 -13.88 -17.66
C PRO A 35 7.83 -12.44 -18.02
N LYS A 36 6.63 -11.98 -17.64
CA LYS A 36 6.20 -10.59 -17.87
C LYS A 36 7.09 -9.59 -17.14
N ALA A 37 7.46 -9.86 -15.90
CA ALA A 37 8.36 -8.99 -15.13
C ALA A 37 9.73 -8.84 -15.80
N ARG A 38 10.31 -9.92 -16.34
CA ARG A 38 11.56 -9.87 -17.11
C ARG A 38 11.41 -9.08 -18.42
N ALA A 39 10.30 -9.25 -19.13
CA ALA A 39 10.04 -8.51 -20.35
C ALA A 39 9.95 -7.00 -20.07
N LEU A 40 9.21 -6.60 -19.05
CA LEU A 40 9.10 -5.20 -18.62
C LEU A 40 10.45 -4.60 -18.18
N LEU A 41 11.29 -5.36 -17.48
CA LEU A 41 12.66 -4.92 -17.17
C LEU A 41 13.49 -4.69 -18.43
N ALA A 42 13.40 -5.57 -19.40
CA ALA A 42 14.12 -5.43 -20.67
C ALA A 42 13.63 -4.21 -21.46
N GLU A 43 12.32 -3.97 -21.54
CA GLU A 43 11.72 -2.77 -22.15
C GLU A 43 12.17 -1.48 -21.46
N ALA A 44 12.32 -1.54 -20.13
CA ALA A 44 12.84 -0.41 -19.33
C ALA A 44 14.36 -0.21 -19.46
N GLY A 45 15.07 -1.02 -20.27
CA GLY A 45 16.50 -0.90 -20.48
C GLY A 45 17.37 -1.74 -19.51
N TYR A 46 16.77 -2.65 -18.78
CA TYR A 46 17.46 -3.53 -17.80
C TYR A 46 17.35 -5.02 -18.16
N PRO A 47 17.79 -5.47 -19.36
CA PRO A 47 17.64 -6.86 -19.78
C PRO A 47 18.42 -7.86 -18.91
N SER A 48 19.46 -7.39 -18.18
CA SER A 48 20.25 -8.18 -17.23
C SER A 48 19.72 -8.06 -15.79
N GLY A 49 18.56 -7.45 -15.59
CA GLY A 49 17.99 -7.17 -14.27
C GLY A 49 18.48 -5.87 -13.67
N ILE A 50 18.02 -5.58 -12.44
CA ILE A 50 18.29 -4.32 -11.73
C ILE A 50 18.71 -4.59 -10.29
N ASP A 51 19.57 -3.73 -9.75
CA ASP A 51 19.92 -3.69 -8.33
C ASP A 51 19.09 -2.64 -7.60
N LEU A 52 18.44 -3.03 -6.52
CA LEU A 52 17.66 -2.16 -5.67
C LEU A 52 18.20 -2.19 -4.23
N GLU A 53 18.34 -1.04 -3.62
CA GLU A 53 18.61 -0.93 -2.19
C GLU A 53 17.33 -0.50 -1.47
N ILE A 54 16.91 -1.28 -0.47
CA ILE A 54 15.72 -1.01 0.34
C ILE A 54 16.14 -0.72 1.78
N PRO A 55 16.04 0.54 2.24
CA PRO A 55 16.22 0.85 3.65
C PRO A 55 15.04 0.30 4.46
N VAL A 56 15.36 -0.54 5.44
CA VAL A 56 14.39 -1.25 6.27
C VAL A 56 14.58 -0.88 7.72
N SER A 57 13.51 -0.50 8.39
CA SER A 57 13.50 -0.13 9.79
C SER A 57 12.54 -1.01 10.60
N THR A 58 12.80 -1.10 11.90
CA THR A 58 11.91 -1.75 12.87
C THR A 58 10.83 -0.79 13.41
N VAL A 59 10.69 0.42 12.84
CA VAL A 59 9.60 1.34 13.18
C VAL A 59 8.21 0.70 12.96
N GLU A 60 8.12 -0.20 12.00
CA GLU A 60 7.00 -1.13 11.82
C GLU A 60 7.50 -2.57 11.87
N GLY A 61 6.95 -3.37 12.77
CA GLY A 61 7.46 -4.71 13.05
C GLY A 61 7.38 -5.69 11.87
N ALA A 62 6.48 -5.49 10.92
CA ALA A 62 6.33 -6.36 9.75
C ALA A 62 7.33 -6.04 8.61
N TRP A 63 7.96 -4.86 8.60
CA TRP A 63 8.79 -4.43 7.48
C TRP A 63 10.01 -5.32 7.20
N PRO A 64 10.77 -5.77 8.21
CA PRO A 64 11.89 -6.67 7.95
C PRO A 64 11.47 -7.94 7.20
N ALA A 65 10.45 -8.62 7.70
CA ALA A 65 9.93 -9.82 7.05
C ALA A 65 9.35 -9.55 5.66
N MET A 66 8.66 -8.42 5.46
CA MET A 66 8.17 -8.01 4.14
C MET A 66 9.31 -7.83 3.14
N ALA A 67 10.38 -7.16 3.54
CA ALA A 67 11.53 -6.92 2.66
C ALA A 67 12.25 -8.21 2.30
N GLU A 68 12.44 -9.13 3.25
CA GLU A 68 13.04 -10.45 3.01
C GLU A 68 12.21 -11.29 2.04
N VAL A 69 10.89 -11.35 2.24
CA VAL A 69 9.99 -12.08 1.34
C VAL A 69 9.98 -11.44 -0.05
N PHE A 70 9.94 -10.12 -0.14
CA PHE A 70 10.02 -9.40 -1.40
C PHE A 70 11.34 -9.72 -2.13
N GLN A 71 12.49 -9.61 -1.45
CA GLN A 71 13.80 -9.94 -1.99
C GLN A 71 13.83 -11.33 -2.64
N GLN A 72 13.30 -12.33 -1.94
CA GLN A 72 13.25 -13.71 -2.44
C GLN A 72 12.32 -13.86 -3.65
N GLN A 73 11.13 -13.25 -3.61
CA GLN A 73 10.14 -13.39 -4.65
C GLN A 73 10.53 -12.73 -5.96
N VAL A 74 11.23 -11.60 -5.93
CA VAL A 74 11.60 -10.85 -7.13
C VAL A 74 12.93 -11.29 -7.76
N ALA A 75 13.73 -12.07 -7.04
CA ALA A 75 15.02 -12.55 -7.52
C ALA A 75 14.90 -13.34 -8.83
N ALA A 76 13.84 -14.15 -8.98
CA ALA A 76 13.57 -14.90 -10.19
C ALA A 76 13.28 -14.01 -11.41
N ALA A 77 12.84 -12.78 -11.20
CA ALA A 77 12.65 -11.79 -12.26
C ALA A 77 13.95 -11.05 -12.65
N GLY A 78 15.03 -11.24 -11.88
CA GLY A 78 16.29 -10.52 -12.09
C GLY A 78 16.40 -9.23 -11.28
N ILE A 79 15.53 -9.04 -10.29
CA ILE A 79 15.61 -7.90 -9.38
C ILE A 79 16.42 -8.32 -8.16
N ARG A 80 17.61 -7.74 -8.00
CA ARG A 80 18.54 -8.03 -6.91
C ARG A 80 18.36 -6.98 -5.82
N VAL A 81 17.73 -7.38 -4.72
CA VAL A 81 17.44 -6.49 -3.60
C VAL A 81 18.53 -6.58 -2.56
N LYS A 82 19.08 -5.44 -2.17
CA LYS A 82 19.95 -5.28 -1.00
C LYS A 82 19.14 -4.63 0.12
N ILE A 83 18.90 -5.36 1.20
CA ILE A 83 18.25 -4.84 2.40
C ILE A 83 19.31 -4.11 3.25
N VAL A 84 19.03 -2.85 3.59
CA VAL A 84 19.88 -2.02 4.45
C VAL A 84 19.11 -1.67 5.71
N GLN A 85 19.56 -2.21 6.84
CA GLN A 85 18.97 -1.88 8.14
C GLN A 85 19.29 -0.44 8.50
N VAL A 86 18.24 0.31 8.85
CA VAL A 86 18.33 1.71 9.27
C VAL A 86 17.64 1.91 10.62
N PRO A 87 18.09 2.88 11.43
CA PRO A 87 17.46 3.17 12.71
C PRO A 87 15.97 3.51 12.57
N SER A 88 15.18 3.17 13.58
CA SER A 88 13.77 3.58 13.65
C SER A 88 13.62 5.06 13.98
N ASP A 89 14.54 5.59 14.77
CA ASP A 89 14.60 7.02 15.04
C ASP A 89 14.98 7.80 13.78
N GLY A 90 14.20 8.82 13.49
CA GLY A 90 14.42 9.65 12.31
C GLY A 90 13.98 9.04 10.97
N TYR A 91 13.46 7.80 10.90
CA TYR A 91 13.12 7.15 9.63
C TYR A 91 12.26 8.02 8.71
N PHE A 92 11.17 8.57 9.22
CA PHE A 92 10.26 9.42 8.44
C PHE A 92 10.87 10.79 8.07
N ASN A 93 11.89 11.23 8.79
CA ASN A 93 12.58 12.49 8.51
C ASN A 93 13.76 12.34 7.54
N GLU A 94 14.45 11.18 7.54
CA GLU A 94 15.70 10.99 6.83
C GLU A 94 15.62 10.01 5.65
N ILE A 95 14.62 9.12 5.64
CA ILE A 95 14.49 8.04 4.65
C ILE A 95 13.23 8.21 3.81
N TRP A 96 12.06 8.25 4.45
CA TRP A 96 10.78 8.36 3.76
C TRP A 96 10.71 9.62 2.90
N MET A 97 10.26 9.51 1.66
CA MET A 97 10.22 10.58 0.65
C MET A 97 11.59 11.23 0.34
N LYS A 98 12.70 10.61 0.74
CA LYS A 98 14.06 11.12 0.46
C LYS A 98 14.95 10.10 -0.24
N ARG A 99 14.55 8.82 -0.23
CA ARG A 99 15.27 7.75 -0.93
C ARG A 99 14.46 7.27 -2.13
N PRO A 100 15.11 6.75 -3.17
CA PRO A 100 14.42 6.21 -4.36
C PRO A 100 13.45 5.08 -4.03
N VAL A 101 13.76 4.30 -2.99
CA VAL A 101 12.88 3.27 -2.45
C VAL A 101 12.79 3.48 -0.95
N SER A 102 11.60 3.43 -0.40
CA SER A 102 11.34 3.47 1.04
C SER A 102 10.11 2.64 1.38
N MET A 103 10.05 2.16 2.61
CA MET A 103 8.86 1.48 3.11
C MET A 103 7.98 2.46 3.87
N THR A 104 6.68 2.24 3.80
CA THR A 104 5.72 3.06 4.51
C THR A 104 4.51 2.26 4.93
N ARG A 105 3.72 2.82 5.83
CA ARG A 105 2.42 2.32 6.24
C ARG A 105 1.41 3.46 6.27
N TRP A 106 0.27 3.21 5.69
CA TRP A 106 -0.87 4.12 5.77
C TRP A 106 -2.02 3.50 6.55
N ASN A 107 -2.65 4.28 7.39
CA ASN A 107 -3.94 3.90 7.94
C ASN A 107 -4.98 3.87 6.81
N GLN A 108 -6.00 3.04 6.95
CA GLN A 108 -7.08 3.00 5.98
C GLN A 108 -7.66 4.40 5.78
N ARG A 109 -7.85 4.78 4.53
CA ARG A 109 -8.46 6.04 4.10
C ARG A 109 -9.57 5.74 3.11
N PRO A 110 -10.63 6.57 3.04
CA PRO A 110 -11.57 6.52 1.92
C PRO A 110 -10.84 6.62 0.58
N ALA A 111 -11.35 5.97 -0.44
CA ALA A 111 -10.72 5.91 -1.76
C ALA A 111 -10.32 7.30 -2.29
N ASP A 112 -11.23 8.29 -2.19
CA ASP A 112 -10.94 9.66 -2.62
C ASP A 112 -9.74 10.27 -1.88
N SER A 113 -9.68 10.13 -0.56
CA SER A 113 -8.57 10.64 0.25
C SER A 113 -7.27 9.94 -0.10
N ALA A 114 -7.25 8.60 -0.20
CA ALA A 114 -6.06 7.86 -0.57
C ALA A 114 -5.50 8.31 -1.93
N LEU A 115 -6.34 8.39 -2.95
CA LEU A 115 -5.90 8.74 -4.30
C LEU A 115 -5.44 10.20 -4.43
N ASN A 116 -6.09 11.14 -3.73
CA ASN A 116 -5.74 12.55 -3.80
C ASN A 116 -4.56 12.95 -2.93
N GLU A 117 -4.42 12.37 -1.72
CA GLU A 117 -3.42 12.81 -0.76
C GLU A 117 -2.06 12.12 -0.95
N ILE A 118 -2.07 10.91 -1.57
CA ILE A 118 -0.87 10.06 -1.68
C ILE A 118 -0.37 9.95 -3.13
N TYR A 119 -1.27 9.95 -4.13
CA TYR A 119 -0.88 9.64 -5.51
C TYR A 119 -1.05 10.79 -6.49
N ARG A 120 -1.87 11.79 -6.19
CA ARG A 120 -2.07 12.93 -7.08
C ARG A 120 -0.77 13.71 -7.30
N THR A 121 -0.57 14.21 -8.50
CA THR A 121 0.56 15.10 -8.82
C THR A 121 0.63 16.26 -7.85
N GLY A 122 1.78 16.43 -7.19
CA GLY A 122 2.02 17.51 -6.24
C GLY A 122 1.36 17.34 -4.87
N ALA A 123 0.71 16.24 -4.59
CA ALA A 123 0.21 15.95 -3.24
C ALA A 123 1.36 15.89 -2.23
N THR A 124 1.13 16.40 -1.03
CA THR A 124 2.15 16.53 0.02
C THR A 124 2.77 15.19 0.39
N TRP A 125 1.99 14.11 0.34
CA TRP A 125 2.42 12.78 0.72
C TRP A 125 2.58 11.82 -0.48
N ASN A 126 2.82 12.38 -1.68
CA ASN A 126 3.10 11.58 -2.87
C ASN A 126 4.53 11.00 -2.78
N GLU A 127 4.65 9.94 -2.00
CA GLU A 127 5.91 9.27 -1.67
C GLU A 127 6.53 8.49 -2.85
N SER A 128 5.73 8.15 -3.85
CA SER A 128 6.20 7.55 -5.10
C SER A 128 6.71 8.58 -6.10
N PHE A 129 6.56 9.85 -5.84
CA PHE A 129 6.83 10.96 -6.77
C PHE A 129 6.08 10.84 -8.10
N TYR A 130 4.99 10.07 -8.10
CA TYR A 130 4.15 9.82 -9.26
C TYR A 130 3.57 11.13 -9.80
N LYS A 131 3.65 11.31 -11.11
CA LYS A 131 3.13 12.50 -11.79
C LYS A 131 2.45 12.07 -13.08
N ASP A 132 1.14 12.14 -13.11
CA ASP A 132 0.36 11.75 -14.28
C ASP A 132 -0.93 12.56 -14.35
N ALA A 133 -1.01 13.44 -15.35
CA ALA A 133 -2.17 14.31 -15.57
C ALA A 133 -3.44 13.53 -15.94
N LYS A 134 -3.29 12.33 -16.55
CA LYS A 134 -4.43 11.48 -16.88
C LYS A 134 -5.02 10.88 -15.61
N PHE A 135 -4.16 10.39 -14.71
CA PHE A 135 -4.61 9.91 -13.39
C PHE A 135 -5.31 11.03 -12.61
N ASP A 136 -4.72 12.22 -12.55
CA ASP A 136 -5.31 13.37 -11.87
C ASP A 136 -6.71 13.69 -12.41
N ALA A 137 -6.85 13.68 -13.75
CA ALA A 137 -8.15 13.92 -14.39
C ALA A 137 -9.17 12.81 -14.09
N MET A 138 -8.76 11.54 -14.03
CA MET A 138 -9.63 10.41 -13.69
C MET A 138 -10.17 10.54 -12.26
N VAL A 139 -9.33 10.94 -11.31
CA VAL A 139 -9.74 11.16 -9.92
C VAL A 139 -10.70 12.35 -9.83
N ASP A 140 -10.41 13.46 -10.52
CA ASP A 140 -11.30 14.62 -10.56
C ASP A 140 -12.66 14.31 -11.18
N ASP A 141 -12.70 13.48 -12.23
CA ASP A 141 -13.95 13.05 -12.86
C ASP A 141 -14.77 12.13 -11.93
N ALA A 142 -14.11 11.23 -11.20
CA ALA A 142 -14.77 10.41 -10.19
C ALA A 142 -15.39 11.25 -9.06
N ARG A 143 -14.68 12.28 -8.59
CA ARG A 143 -15.15 13.20 -7.53
C ARG A 143 -16.41 14.00 -7.92
N LYS A 144 -16.52 14.36 -9.18
CA LYS A 144 -17.66 15.16 -9.70
C LYS A 144 -18.90 14.33 -9.97
N GLU A 145 -18.77 13.00 -10.04
CA GLU A 145 -19.89 12.12 -10.37
C GLU A 145 -20.85 11.96 -9.18
N LEU A 146 -22.11 12.31 -9.38
CA LEU A 146 -23.13 12.24 -8.33
C LEU A 146 -23.81 10.87 -8.24
N ASN A 147 -23.88 10.14 -9.35
CA ASN A 147 -24.45 8.80 -9.35
C ASN A 147 -23.48 7.81 -8.72
N PHE A 148 -23.92 7.10 -7.72
CA PHE A 148 -23.07 6.19 -6.95
C PHE A 148 -22.38 5.12 -7.81
N GLU A 149 -23.13 4.41 -8.64
CA GLU A 149 -22.58 3.31 -9.45
C GLU A 149 -21.58 3.81 -10.51
N LYS A 150 -21.87 4.94 -11.14
CA LYS A 150 -20.95 5.58 -12.07
C LYS A 150 -19.67 6.07 -11.35
N ARG A 151 -19.83 6.68 -10.19
CA ARG A 151 -18.71 7.13 -9.36
C ARG A 151 -17.83 5.96 -8.94
N LYS A 152 -18.46 4.86 -8.51
CA LYS A 152 -17.75 3.62 -8.16
C LYS A 152 -16.91 3.10 -9.33
N ALA A 153 -17.51 2.97 -10.49
CA ALA A 153 -16.82 2.54 -11.70
C ALA A 153 -15.63 3.46 -12.04
N LYS A 154 -15.78 4.78 -11.94
CA LYS A 154 -14.71 5.74 -12.18
C LYS A 154 -13.56 5.61 -11.19
N TYR A 155 -13.84 5.45 -9.90
CA TYR A 155 -12.80 5.20 -8.90
C TYR A 155 -12.08 3.86 -9.11
N GLN A 156 -12.79 2.84 -9.55
CA GLN A 156 -12.19 1.55 -9.88
C GLN A 156 -11.25 1.67 -11.09
N LEU A 157 -11.66 2.36 -12.15
CA LEU A 157 -10.81 2.63 -13.31
C LEU A 157 -9.57 3.46 -12.94
N ALA A 158 -9.69 4.44 -12.05
CA ALA A 158 -8.55 5.21 -11.57
C ALA A 158 -7.55 4.34 -10.78
N GLN A 159 -8.03 3.41 -9.97
CA GLN A 159 -7.18 2.47 -9.24
C GLN A 159 -6.50 1.46 -10.16
N GLU A 160 -7.20 0.93 -11.15
CA GLU A 160 -6.64 0.04 -12.17
C GLU A 160 -5.54 0.76 -12.97
N TYR A 161 -5.79 2.00 -13.39
CA TYR A 161 -4.79 2.81 -14.07
C TYR A 161 -3.57 3.09 -13.18
N LEU A 162 -3.77 3.40 -11.90
CA LEU A 162 -2.68 3.59 -10.94
C LEU A 162 -1.85 2.32 -10.77
N TRP A 163 -2.51 1.16 -10.68
CA TRP A 163 -1.85 -0.14 -10.59
C TRP A 163 -0.93 -0.42 -11.78
N GLU A 164 -1.34 -0.07 -12.98
CA GLU A 164 -0.54 -0.29 -14.20
C GLU A 164 0.62 0.71 -14.35
N ASN A 165 0.51 1.91 -13.78
CA ASN A 165 1.37 3.04 -14.13
C ASN A 165 2.16 3.63 -12.96
N SER A 166 1.93 3.19 -11.72
CA SER A 166 2.69 3.68 -10.56
C SER A 166 3.79 2.73 -10.13
N GLY A 167 4.75 3.26 -9.38
CA GLY A 167 5.84 2.48 -8.76
C GLY A 167 5.54 2.02 -7.33
N THR A 168 4.30 2.12 -6.85
CA THR A 168 3.94 1.75 -5.48
C THR A 168 3.58 0.27 -5.39
N LEU A 169 4.16 -0.43 -4.42
CA LEU A 169 3.89 -1.83 -4.13
C LEU A 169 3.13 -1.94 -2.81
N VAL A 170 1.90 -2.44 -2.87
CA VAL A 170 1.07 -2.69 -1.68
C VAL A 170 0.80 -4.19 -1.56
N GLY A 171 1.57 -4.87 -0.70
CA GLY A 171 1.50 -6.33 -0.57
C GLY A 171 0.22 -6.83 0.10
N PHE A 172 -0.20 -6.18 1.18
CA PHE A 172 -1.39 -6.56 1.93
C PHE A 172 -1.95 -5.41 2.77
N HIS A 173 -3.22 -5.49 3.09
CA HIS A 173 -3.88 -4.70 4.12
C HIS A 173 -3.88 -5.50 5.41
N ALA A 174 -3.18 -5.01 6.42
CA ALA A 174 -3.06 -5.67 7.71
C ALA A 174 -4.37 -5.62 8.51
N THR A 175 -4.66 -6.70 9.24
CA THR A 175 -5.74 -6.69 10.22
C THR A 175 -5.27 -5.98 11.48
N LEU A 176 -6.07 -5.06 11.98
CA LEU A 176 -5.86 -4.48 13.30
C LEU A 176 -6.48 -5.39 14.37
N ASN A 177 -5.65 -5.97 15.22
CA ASN A 177 -6.08 -6.79 16.33
C ASN A 177 -6.10 -5.97 17.61
N VAL A 178 -7.21 -6.02 18.33
CA VAL A 178 -7.35 -5.43 19.66
C VAL A 178 -7.72 -6.52 20.67
N ALA A 179 -6.96 -6.61 21.73
CA ALA A 179 -7.23 -7.54 22.83
C ALA A 179 -7.61 -6.78 24.09
N THR A 180 -8.63 -7.27 24.79
CA THR A 180 -9.06 -6.72 26.09
C THR A 180 -9.30 -7.84 27.08
N THR A 181 -9.40 -7.50 28.36
CA THR A 181 -9.89 -8.42 29.37
C THR A 181 -11.40 -8.65 29.22
N ALA A 182 -11.92 -9.75 29.74
CA ALA A 182 -13.36 -10.07 29.70
C ALA A 182 -14.24 -9.01 30.44
N ARG A 183 -13.64 -8.17 31.25
CA ARG A 183 -14.32 -7.06 31.93
C ARG A 183 -14.69 -5.91 31.02
N VAL A 184 -13.98 -5.74 29.90
CA VAL A 184 -14.27 -4.68 28.92
C VAL A 184 -15.43 -5.11 28.04
N LYS A 185 -16.50 -4.33 28.05
CA LYS A 185 -17.71 -4.56 27.25
C LYS A 185 -17.90 -3.46 26.22
N ASN A 186 -18.68 -3.74 25.20
CA ASN A 186 -19.08 -2.80 24.16
C ASN A 186 -17.91 -2.17 23.38
N LEU A 187 -16.77 -2.88 23.29
CA LEU A 187 -15.72 -2.51 22.36
C LEU A 187 -16.13 -2.97 20.96
N ASP A 188 -16.63 -2.04 20.19
CA ASP A 188 -16.95 -2.27 18.76
C ASP A 188 -15.66 -2.50 17.95
N ALA A 189 -15.81 -3.00 16.73
CA ALA A 189 -14.70 -3.09 15.79
C ALA A 189 -14.01 -1.74 15.64
N VAL A 190 -12.68 -1.77 15.74
CA VAL A 190 -11.86 -0.55 15.62
C VAL A 190 -11.60 -0.28 14.15
N GLU A 191 -12.14 0.83 13.65
CA GLU A 191 -11.86 1.32 12.29
C GLU A 191 -10.88 2.50 12.37
N ASN A 192 -9.86 2.48 11.52
CA ASN A 192 -8.88 3.57 11.43
C ASN A 192 -8.27 3.99 12.78
N PHE A 193 -8.03 3.04 13.68
CA PHE A 193 -7.57 3.29 15.05
C PHE A 193 -8.52 4.16 15.90
N THR A 194 -9.77 4.29 15.48
CA THR A 194 -10.77 5.07 16.20
C THR A 194 -11.54 4.18 17.17
N ILE A 195 -11.40 4.41 18.45
CA ILE A 195 -12.13 3.72 19.50
C ILE A 195 -13.24 4.65 20.03
N ARG A 196 -14.47 4.15 20.08
CA ARG A 196 -15.61 4.89 20.64
C ARG A 196 -15.63 4.76 22.15
N TRP A 197 -14.72 5.45 22.82
CA TRP A 197 -14.52 5.38 24.27
C TRP A 197 -15.77 5.59 25.10
N ASN A 198 -16.71 6.42 24.63
CA ASN A 198 -17.98 6.71 25.27
C ASN A 198 -18.97 5.53 25.32
N ARG A 199 -18.68 4.43 24.62
CA ARG A 199 -19.50 3.21 24.63
C ARG A 199 -18.93 2.09 25.47
N ILE A 200 -17.67 2.19 25.82
CA ILE A 200 -16.98 1.14 26.58
C ILE A 200 -17.42 1.19 28.04
N THR A 201 -17.74 0.03 28.59
CA THR A 201 -17.95 -0.17 30.03
C THR A 201 -16.96 -1.19 30.57
N VAL A 202 -16.64 -1.08 31.84
CA VAL A 202 -15.75 -2.02 32.55
C VAL A 202 -16.48 -2.52 33.80
N ASP A 203 -16.69 -3.83 33.88
CA ASP A 203 -17.31 -4.51 35.02
C ASP A 203 -16.26 -4.90 36.05
#